data_7295d4bf3690b2e651aa1686e5c7b2da
#
_entry.id   7295d4bf3690b2e651aa1686e5c7b2da
#
_cell.length_a   1.000
_cell.length_b   1.000
_cell.length_c   1.000
_cell.angle_alpha   90.00
_cell.angle_beta   90.00
_cell.angle_gamma   90.00
#
_symmetry.space_group_name_H-M   'P 1'
#
loop_
_entity.id
_entity.type
_entity.pdbx_description
1 polymer ?
#
loop_
_entity_poly.entity_id
_entity_poly.type
_entity_poly.pdbx_seq_one_letter_code
_entity_poly.pdbx_strand_id
1 'polypeptide(L)'
;MSVMSRKIYGDEIIKILKDYDFTTTEVADALNKTGVIPLCYPINHNHNQVEYGYTRTMFASNSSNWEVHEDVFKINKNEIPIIFTENCHDRAIIGELVVRYMVEKNGANAVVIHGLVRDIKSLIDNKLPVWCMG
;
A
#
# COMPACT_ATOMS: atom_id res chain seq x y z
N MET A 1 -6.14 21.92 12.64
CA MET A 1 -7.06 20.75 12.79
C MET A 1 -6.39 19.70 13.66
N SER A 2 -7.08 19.22 14.70
CA SER A 2 -6.53 18.19 15.59
C SER A 2 -6.41 16.83 14.88
N VAL A 3 -5.55 15.93 15.40
CA VAL A 3 -5.40 14.55 14.86
C VAL A 3 -6.74 13.82 14.89
N MET A 4 -7.53 14.03 15.93
CA MET A 4 -8.86 13.40 16.07
C MET A 4 -9.85 13.88 14.99
N SER A 5 -9.88 15.18 14.70
CA SER A 5 -10.75 15.69 13.63
C SER A 5 -10.32 15.20 12.24
N ARG A 6 -9.01 15.13 11.96
CA ARG A 6 -8.51 14.54 10.70
C ARG A 6 -8.94 13.09 10.51
N LYS A 7 -8.94 12.30 11.58
CA LYS A 7 -9.39 10.91 11.52
C LYS A 7 -10.89 10.80 11.22
N ILE A 8 -11.72 11.61 11.85
CA ILE A 8 -13.17 11.63 11.60
C ILE A 8 -13.47 11.93 10.13
N TYR A 9 -12.87 12.99 9.57
CA TYR A 9 -13.04 13.31 8.15
C TYR A 9 -12.52 12.22 7.21
N GLY A 10 -11.41 11.57 7.56
CA GLY A 10 -10.88 10.45 6.80
C GLY A 10 -11.82 9.26 6.78
N ASP A 11 -12.42 8.91 7.90
CA ASP A 11 -13.40 7.81 8.01
C ASP A 11 -14.65 8.11 7.15
N GLU A 12 -15.14 9.35 7.16
CA GLU A 12 -16.26 9.78 6.32
C GLU A 12 -15.93 9.70 4.83
N ILE A 13 -14.75 10.16 4.42
CA ILE A 13 -14.28 10.09 3.03
C ILE A 13 -14.17 8.62 2.58
N ILE A 14 -13.52 7.76 3.36
CA ILE A 14 -13.39 6.33 3.04
C ILE A 14 -14.77 5.68 2.92
N LYS A 15 -15.71 6.03 3.79
CA LYS A 15 -17.09 5.54 3.73
C LYS A 15 -17.77 5.96 2.42
N ILE A 16 -17.68 7.22 2.06
CA ILE A 16 -18.26 7.75 0.81
C ILE A 16 -17.66 7.05 -0.41
N LEU A 17 -16.34 6.91 -0.46
CA LEU A 17 -15.66 6.25 -1.57
C LEU A 17 -16.12 4.79 -1.74
N LYS A 18 -16.33 4.07 -0.65
CA LYS A 18 -16.85 2.70 -0.66
C LYS A 18 -18.32 2.61 -1.05
N ASP A 19 -19.15 3.49 -0.48
CA ASP A 19 -20.60 3.45 -0.69
C ASP A 19 -20.99 3.76 -2.16
N TYR A 20 -20.19 4.56 -2.86
CA TYR A 20 -20.43 4.97 -4.25
C TYR A 20 -19.53 4.28 -5.27
N ASP A 21 -18.68 3.37 -4.85
CA ASP A 21 -17.77 2.57 -5.70
C ASP A 21 -16.91 3.42 -6.65
N PHE A 22 -16.36 4.52 -6.13
CA PHE A 22 -15.50 5.41 -6.91
C PHE A 22 -14.22 4.71 -7.39
N THR A 23 -13.91 4.93 -8.64
CA THR A 23 -12.64 4.47 -9.22
C THR A 23 -11.48 5.38 -8.84
N THR A 24 -10.25 4.85 -8.91
CA THR A 24 -9.03 5.64 -8.69
C THR A 24 -8.90 6.79 -9.69
N THR A 25 -9.42 6.64 -10.92
CA THR A 25 -9.43 7.68 -11.94
C THR A 25 -10.32 8.84 -11.54
N GLU A 26 -11.54 8.55 -11.09
CA GLU A 26 -12.49 9.60 -10.64
C GLU A 26 -11.94 10.37 -9.44
N VAL A 27 -11.31 9.65 -8.49
CA VAL A 27 -10.65 10.31 -7.34
C VAL A 27 -9.47 11.19 -7.78
N ALA A 28 -8.64 10.70 -8.70
CA ALA A 28 -7.52 11.48 -9.23
C ALA A 28 -8.00 12.73 -9.99
N ASP A 29 -9.06 12.63 -10.78
CA ASP A 29 -9.66 13.76 -11.50
C ASP A 29 -10.24 14.79 -10.52
N ALA A 30 -10.92 14.37 -9.47
CA ALA A 30 -11.41 15.26 -8.42
C ALA A 30 -10.30 16.01 -7.68
N LEU A 31 -9.10 15.42 -7.62
CA LEU A 31 -7.89 15.99 -7.02
C LEU A 31 -7.00 16.74 -8.05
N ASN A 32 -7.54 17.14 -9.20
CA ASN A 32 -6.77 17.77 -10.29
C ASN A 32 -5.57 16.92 -10.75
N LYS A 33 -5.76 15.61 -10.83
CA LYS A 33 -4.75 14.61 -11.23
C LYS A 33 -3.50 14.59 -10.33
N THR A 34 -3.69 14.90 -9.05
CA THR A 34 -2.65 14.80 -8.02
C THR A 34 -2.84 13.57 -7.15
N GLY A 35 -1.81 13.23 -6.35
CA GLY A 35 -1.87 12.12 -5.39
C GLY A 35 -1.64 10.73 -6.00
N VAL A 36 -1.31 10.63 -7.26
CA VAL A 36 -0.95 9.37 -7.91
C VAL A 36 0.48 8.97 -7.52
N ILE A 37 0.66 7.73 -7.10
CA ILE A 37 1.99 7.15 -6.90
C ILE A 37 2.44 6.58 -8.25
N PRO A 38 3.45 7.17 -8.89
CA PRO A 38 3.88 6.73 -10.21
C PRO A 38 4.56 5.36 -10.16
N LEU A 39 4.52 4.65 -11.29
CA LEU A 39 5.26 3.39 -11.52
C LEU A 39 4.90 2.22 -10.59
N CYS A 40 3.88 2.33 -9.77
CA CYS A 40 3.38 1.23 -8.97
C CYS A 40 2.18 0.58 -9.67
N TYR A 41 2.36 -0.70 -10.02
CA TYR A 41 1.34 -1.48 -10.72
C TYR A 41 0.91 -2.66 -9.85
N PRO A 42 -0.35 -3.10 -9.97
CA PRO A 42 -0.81 -4.28 -9.25
C PRO A 42 -0.06 -5.53 -9.75
N ILE A 43 0.40 -6.35 -8.84
CA ILE A 43 1.04 -7.64 -9.18
C ILE A 43 0.04 -8.57 -9.86
N ASN A 44 -1.19 -8.58 -9.39
CA ASN A 44 -2.24 -9.41 -9.96
C ASN A 44 -3.02 -8.61 -11.01
N HIS A 45 -2.88 -8.90 -12.28
CA HIS A 45 -3.50 -8.16 -13.39
C HIS A 45 -5.02 -8.35 -13.52
N ASN A 46 -5.64 -9.26 -12.78
CA ASN A 46 -7.08 -9.45 -12.76
C ASN A 46 -7.80 -8.54 -11.76
N HIS A 47 -7.31 -7.31 -11.60
CA HIS A 47 -7.82 -6.39 -10.59
C HIS A 47 -9.09 -5.69 -11.03
N ASN A 48 -10.17 -6.10 -10.40
CA ASN A 48 -11.35 -5.27 -10.20
C ASN A 48 -11.47 -4.82 -8.74
N GLN A 49 -10.38 -4.89 -7.96
CA GLN A 49 -10.40 -4.49 -6.56
C GLN A 49 -9.83 -3.09 -6.38
N VAL A 50 -10.59 -2.23 -5.74
CA VAL A 50 -10.14 -0.93 -5.22
C VAL A 50 -10.03 -1.06 -3.71
N GLU A 51 -8.86 -0.75 -3.18
CA GLU A 51 -8.60 -0.78 -1.75
C GLU A 51 -8.58 0.63 -1.17
N TYR A 52 -9.12 0.80 0.02
CA TYR A 52 -9.23 2.07 0.72
C TYR A 52 -8.61 1.93 2.10
N GLY A 53 -7.88 2.93 2.55
CA GLY A 53 -7.30 2.91 3.88
C GLY A 53 -6.50 4.17 4.20
N TYR A 54 -6.09 4.29 5.47
CA TYR A 54 -5.12 5.29 5.87
C TYR A 54 -3.71 4.87 5.44
N THR A 55 -2.95 5.81 4.95
CA THR A 55 -1.56 5.53 4.59
C THR A 55 -0.67 5.43 5.83
N ARG A 56 0.24 4.44 5.82
CA ARG A 56 1.39 4.36 6.70
C ARG A 56 2.64 4.41 5.86
N THR A 57 3.36 5.50 5.94
CA THR A 57 4.61 5.68 5.21
C THR A 57 5.73 4.91 5.91
N MET A 58 6.45 4.11 5.13
CA MET A 58 7.62 3.34 5.55
C MET A 58 8.76 3.58 4.56
N PHE A 59 9.99 3.35 4.99
CA PHE A 59 11.17 3.56 4.17
C PHE A 59 12.08 2.34 4.17
N ALA A 60 12.78 2.15 3.06
CA ALA A 60 13.87 1.20 2.92
C ALA A 60 15.01 1.89 2.18
N SER A 61 16.21 1.83 2.69
CA SER A 61 17.35 2.55 2.14
C SER A 61 18.57 1.67 1.94
N ASN A 62 19.43 2.05 0.98
CA ASN A 62 20.75 1.43 0.77
C ASN A 62 20.70 -0.11 0.63
N SER A 63 19.70 -0.61 -0.11
CA SER A 63 19.48 -2.04 -0.33
C SER A 63 19.22 -2.85 0.97
N SER A 64 18.78 -2.17 2.03
CA SER A 64 18.37 -2.76 3.30
C SER A 64 16.86 -2.71 3.46
N ASN A 65 16.30 -3.70 4.14
CA ASN A 65 14.91 -3.74 4.55
C ASN A 65 14.75 -3.68 6.08
N TRP A 66 15.81 -3.29 6.77
CA TRP A 66 15.82 -3.26 8.23
C TRP A 66 14.74 -2.35 8.79
N GLU A 67 14.63 -1.14 8.25
CA GLU A 67 13.65 -0.15 8.67
C GLU A 67 12.21 -0.67 8.48
N VAL A 68 11.97 -1.39 7.37
CA VAL A 68 10.67 -2.03 7.12
C VAL A 68 10.37 -3.07 8.18
N HIS A 69 11.35 -3.91 8.56
CA HIS A 69 11.18 -4.92 9.61
C HIS A 69 10.93 -4.30 10.99
N GLU A 70 11.50 -3.15 11.30
CA GLU A 70 11.22 -2.42 12.55
C GLU A 70 9.80 -1.82 12.56
N ASP A 71 9.31 -1.37 11.41
CA ASP A 71 8.04 -0.67 11.30
C ASP A 71 6.84 -1.59 11.02
N VAL A 72 7.07 -2.81 10.55
CA VAL A 72 6.00 -3.75 10.22
C VAL A 72 5.06 -4.02 11.40
N PHE A 73 5.57 -4.04 12.62
CA PHE A 73 4.78 -4.27 13.84
C PHE A 73 3.89 -3.09 14.24
N LYS A 74 4.12 -1.91 13.65
CA LYS A 74 3.38 -0.68 13.94
C LYS A 74 2.16 -0.49 13.03
N ILE A 75 2.00 -1.37 12.02
CA ILE A 75 0.87 -1.32 11.09
C ILE A 75 -0.42 -1.69 11.83
N ASN A 76 -1.44 -0.87 11.66
CA ASN A 76 -2.76 -1.08 12.23
C ASN A 76 -3.73 -1.61 11.17
N LYS A 77 -4.82 -2.20 11.66
CA LYS A 77 -5.91 -2.67 10.82
C LYS A 77 -6.46 -1.53 9.94
N ASN A 78 -6.76 -1.85 8.69
CA ASN A 78 -7.28 -0.93 7.67
C ASN A 78 -6.29 0.16 7.22
N GLU A 79 -5.02 0.06 7.56
CA GLU A 79 -3.98 0.88 6.95
C GLU A 79 -3.52 0.30 5.61
N ILE A 80 -2.92 1.15 4.80
CA ILE A 80 -2.20 0.79 3.57
C ILE A 80 -0.75 1.24 3.75
N PRO A 81 0.17 0.32 4.09
CA PRO A 81 1.59 0.63 4.09
C PRO A 81 2.06 1.05 2.70
N ILE A 82 2.75 2.18 2.63
CA ILE A 82 3.44 2.65 1.43
C ILE A 82 4.93 2.67 1.74
N ILE A 83 5.67 1.78 1.11
CA ILE A 83 7.11 1.62 1.31
C ILE A 83 7.83 2.35 0.19
N PHE A 84 8.52 3.42 0.53
CA PHE A 84 9.42 4.12 -0.38
C PHE A 84 10.82 3.54 -0.29
N THR A 85 11.48 3.40 -1.43
CA THR A 85 12.84 2.86 -1.50
C THR A 85 13.82 3.92 -2.01
N GLU A 86 14.95 4.01 -1.35
CA GLU A 86 16.05 4.88 -1.75
C GLU A 86 17.32 4.03 -1.92
N ASN A 87 18.01 4.19 -3.05
CA ASN A 87 19.22 3.41 -3.38
C ASN A 87 19.02 1.88 -3.30
N CYS A 88 17.87 1.40 -3.81
CA CYS A 88 17.49 -0.02 -3.80
C CYS A 88 17.16 -0.52 -5.21
N HIS A 89 17.87 -0.05 -6.23
CA HIS A 89 17.50 -0.21 -7.64
C HIS A 89 17.53 -1.65 -8.14
N ASP A 90 18.35 -2.51 -7.54
CA ASP A 90 18.63 -3.86 -7.98
C ASP A 90 18.18 -4.96 -7.01
N ARG A 91 17.46 -4.57 -5.94
CA ARG A 91 17.08 -5.51 -4.88
C ARG A 91 15.61 -5.44 -4.53
N ALA A 92 15.03 -6.61 -4.43
CA ALA A 92 13.71 -6.76 -3.83
C ALA A 92 13.80 -6.51 -2.31
N ILE A 93 13.01 -5.57 -1.83
CA ILE A 93 13.04 -5.14 -0.42
C ILE A 93 12.23 -6.07 0.46
N ILE A 94 11.08 -6.53 -0.04
CA ILE A 94 10.23 -7.48 0.67
C ILE A 94 9.78 -8.61 -0.24
N GLY A 95 9.32 -9.69 0.37
CA GLY A 95 8.72 -10.83 -0.29
C GLY A 95 7.40 -11.24 0.37
N GLU A 96 6.88 -12.39 -0.05
CA GLU A 96 5.58 -12.90 0.35
C GLU A 96 5.39 -12.96 1.87
N LEU A 97 6.36 -13.43 2.63
CA LEU A 97 6.23 -13.60 4.08
C LEU A 97 5.95 -12.28 4.81
N VAL A 98 6.64 -11.21 4.43
CA VAL A 98 6.47 -9.88 5.02
C VAL A 98 5.13 -9.28 4.63
N VAL A 99 4.74 -9.42 3.36
CA VAL A 99 3.42 -8.96 2.87
C VAL A 99 2.29 -9.70 3.59
N ARG A 100 2.38 -11.02 3.74
CA ARG A 100 1.38 -11.79 4.50
C ARG A 100 1.27 -11.34 5.94
N TYR A 101 2.40 -11.06 6.57
CA TYR A 101 2.37 -10.54 7.93
C TYR A 101 1.62 -9.20 8.01
N MET A 102 1.89 -8.28 7.08
CA MET A 102 1.20 -6.99 7.01
C MET A 102 -0.31 -7.15 6.79
N VAL A 103 -0.71 -8.00 5.85
CA VAL A 103 -2.11 -8.16 5.43
C VAL A 103 -2.86 -9.08 6.38
N GLU A 104 -2.38 -10.32 6.59
CA GLU A 104 -3.11 -11.35 7.32
C GLU A 104 -3.01 -11.17 8.85
N LYS A 105 -1.85 -10.76 9.35
CA LYS A 105 -1.63 -10.62 10.79
C LYS A 105 -2.03 -9.25 11.31
N ASN A 106 -1.61 -8.18 10.63
CA ASN A 106 -1.86 -6.81 11.08
C ASN A 106 -3.16 -6.22 10.50
N GLY A 107 -3.72 -6.83 9.46
CA GLY A 107 -4.97 -6.41 8.85
C GLY A 107 -4.84 -5.20 7.93
N ALA A 108 -3.67 -5.01 7.31
CA ALA A 108 -3.51 -4.02 6.24
C ALA A 108 -4.44 -4.36 5.06
N ASN A 109 -5.07 -3.34 4.48
CA ASN A 109 -5.96 -3.55 3.35
C ASN A 109 -5.21 -3.80 2.05
N ALA A 110 -4.03 -3.21 1.90
CA ALA A 110 -3.14 -3.40 0.76
C ALA A 110 -1.71 -3.02 1.15
N VAL A 111 -0.75 -3.32 0.27
CA VAL A 111 0.65 -2.92 0.42
C VAL A 111 1.12 -2.29 -0.88
N VAL A 112 1.71 -1.11 -0.80
CA VAL A 112 2.30 -0.41 -1.95
C VAL A 112 3.80 -0.31 -1.74
N ILE A 113 4.58 -0.77 -2.71
CA ILE A 113 6.03 -0.70 -2.67
C ILE A 113 6.52 0.10 -3.88
N HIS A 114 7.04 1.29 -3.63
CA HIS A 114 7.74 2.06 -4.66
C HIS A 114 9.16 1.51 -4.82
N GLY A 115 9.24 0.29 -5.32
CA GLY A 115 10.44 -0.52 -5.45
C GLY A 115 10.13 -1.93 -5.95
N LEU A 116 11.12 -2.83 -5.85
CA LEU A 116 11.02 -4.21 -6.29
C LEU A 116 10.56 -5.14 -5.16
N VAL A 117 9.82 -6.18 -5.54
CA VAL A 117 9.44 -7.27 -4.63
C VAL A 117 9.93 -8.62 -5.17
N ARG A 118 9.94 -9.63 -4.32
CA ARG A 118 10.22 -11.02 -4.70
C ARG A 118 9.04 -11.93 -4.42
N ASP A 119 9.17 -13.19 -4.81
CA ASP A 119 8.13 -14.23 -4.59
C ASP A 119 6.80 -13.92 -5.32
N ILE A 120 6.89 -13.27 -6.49
CA ILE A 120 5.74 -12.76 -7.28
C ILE A 120 4.67 -13.85 -7.46
N LYS A 121 5.10 -15.07 -7.83
CA LYS A 121 4.16 -16.19 -8.02
C LYS A 121 3.37 -16.46 -6.75
N SER A 122 4.02 -16.50 -5.60
CA SER A 122 3.37 -16.74 -4.31
C SER A 122 2.42 -15.61 -3.91
N LEU A 123 2.81 -14.36 -4.17
CA LEU A 123 1.95 -13.19 -3.95
C LEU A 123 0.65 -13.27 -4.78
N ILE A 124 0.75 -13.70 -6.03
CA ILE A 124 -0.39 -13.88 -6.94
C ILE A 124 -1.27 -15.06 -6.50
N ASP A 125 -0.67 -16.22 -6.25
CA ASP A 125 -1.38 -17.45 -5.86
C ASP A 125 -2.17 -17.25 -4.56
N ASN A 126 -1.62 -16.48 -3.61
CA ASN A 126 -2.27 -16.12 -2.35
C ASN A 126 -3.19 -14.88 -2.45
N LYS A 127 -3.36 -14.32 -3.64
CA LYS A 127 -4.23 -13.15 -3.92
C LYS A 127 -3.92 -11.95 -3.01
N LEU A 128 -2.66 -11.74 -2.68
CA LEU A 128 -2.26 -10.63 -1.81
C LEU A 128 -2.38 -9.29 -2.56
N PRO A 129 -2.97 -8.27 -1.91
CA PRO A 129 -3.22 -6.97 -2.52
C PRO A 129 -1.94 -6.11 -2.53
N VAL A 130 -1.12 -6.28 -3.55
CA VAL A 130 0.20 -5.64 -3.67
C VAL A 130 0.31 -4.84 -4.96
N TRP A 131 0.82 -3.63 -4.84
CA TRP A 131 1.24 -2.74 -5.93
C TRP A 131 2.73 -2.46 -5.80
N CYS A 132 3.49 -2.62 -6.87
CA CYS A 132 4.94 -2.40 -6.88
C CYS A 132 5.46 -1.96 -8.26
N MET A 133 6.75 -1.68 -8.32
CA MET A 133 7.42 -1.33 -9.59
C MET A 133 7.81 -2.58 -10.41
N GLY A 134 8.01 -3.72 -9.74
CA GLY A 134 8.39 -4.98 -10.39
C GLY A 134 8.70 -6.09 -9.41
#